data_bcd017c41a3668ca88cf6b28a9c0c576
#
_entry.id   bcd017c41a3668ca88cf6b28a9c0c576
#
_cell.length_a   1.000
_cell.length_b   1.000
_cell.length_c   1.000
_cell.angle_alpha   90.00
_cell.angle_beta   90.00
_cell.angle_gamma   90.00
#
_symmetry.space_group_name_H-M   'P 1'
#
loop_
_entity.id
_entity.type
_entity.pdbx_description
1 polymer ?
#
loop_
_entity_poly.entity_id
_entity_poly.type
_entity_poly.pdbx_seq_one_letter_code
_entity_poly.pdbx_strand_id
1 'polypeptide(L)'
;MPTLLTLGARNLGGAIADHFAAQGWDVAAVARSQETVDKLTERIPGALGLTADATDPDQVADAAAKARSEFGSLDLIVNAVSPGMRSQGQFGGGPLLESTLDDFEHYATQVIRNVYAFLSAGSRALKEQGSGGRLIQITGGSSRRALPGKGPWAAGAFGSRALIQAAALELRPHGIHAALLVVDATIRSPKTANWTGDAADDALAEQQDVARAVEYLASQAPTAWTHEMVVTPKGDTWTP
;
A
#
# COMPACT_ATOMS: atom_id res chain seq x y z
N MET A 1 13.63 -2.59 18.46
CA MET A 1 12.27 -2.00 18.25
C MET A 1 11.62 -2.76 17.09
N PRO A 2 10.29 -2.80 16.95
CA PRO A 2 9.71 -3.39 15.75
C PRO A 2 9.99 -2.52 14.52
N THR A 3 10.09 -3.14 13.35
CA THR A 3 10.50 -2.47 12.10
C THR A 3 9.38 -2.48 11.06
N LEU A 4 9.08 -1.30 10.52
CA LEU A 4 8.21 -1.09 9.37
C LEU A 4 9.06 -0.92 8.09
N LEU A 5 8.70 -1.65 7.03
CA LEU A 5 9.08 -1.31 5.65
C LEU A 5 7.84 -0.82 4.89
N THR A 6 7.83 0.42 4.43
CA THR A 6 6.75 0.92 3.57
C THR A 6 7.21 1.07 2.12
N LEU A 7 6.48 0.44 1.20
CA LEU A 7 6.62 0.67 -0.22
C LEU A 7 5.72 1.84 -0.62
N GLY A 8 6.34 2.91 -1.11
CA GLY A 8 5.66 4.18 -1.42
C GLY A 8 5.81 5.20 -0.29
N ALA A 9 6.86 6.04 -0.33
CA ALA A 9 7.22 6.99 0.72
C ALA A 9 6.52 8.36 0.63
N ARG A 10 5.57 8.54 -0.30
CA ARG A 10 4.81 9.80 -0.45
C ARG A 10 3.38 9.66 0.07
N ASN A 11 2.73 10.80 0.36
CA ASN A 11 1.33 10.86 0.74
C ASN A 11 0.99 9.80 1.81
N LEU A 12 0.09 8.87 1.50
CA LEU A 12 -0.35 7.85 2.46
C LEU A 12 0.79 7.00 3.01
N GLY A 13 1.72 6.53 2.18
CA GLY A 13 2.86 5.75 2.66
C GLY A 13 3.80 6.57 3.56
N GLY A 14 3.97 7.87 3.26
CA GLY A 14 4.68 8.80 4.14
C GLY A 14 3.97 9.00 5.48
N ALA A 15 2.63 9.17 5.46
CA ALA A 15 1.84 9.33 6.69
C ALA A 15 1.84 8.05 7.57
N ILE A 16 1.88 6.87 6.94
CA ILE A 16 2.05 5.60 7.66
C ILE A 16 3.45 5.56 8.30
N ALA A 17 4.50 5.94 7.57
CA ALA A 17 5.85 6.03 8.11
C ALA A 17 5.93 6.97 9.32
N ASP A 18 5.36 8.17 9.22
CA ASP A 18 5.28 9.15 10.31
C ASP A 18 4.55 8.59 11.54
N HIS A 19 3.43 7.91 11.30
CA HIS A 19 2.60 7.34 12.37
C HIS A 19 3.35 6.28 13.17
N PHE A 20 4.02 5.34 12.51
CA PHE A 20 4.76 4.28 13.17
C PHE A 20 6.05 4.80 13.82
N ALA A 21 6.75 5.75 13.20
CA ALA A 21 7.91 6.41 13.80
C ALA A 21 7.55 7.12 15.12
N ALA A 22 6.40 7.81 15.16
CA ALA A 22 5.89 8.46 16.37
C ALA A 22 5.58 7.47 17.50
N GLN A 23 5.38 6.20 17.19
CA GLN A 23 5.17 5.10 18.15
C GLN A 23 6.46 4.33 18.49
N GLY A 24 7.61 4.82 18.07
CA GLY A 24 8.89 4.22 18.38
C GLY A 24 9.27 3.01 17.54
N TRP A 25 8.68 2.87 16.34
CA TRP A 25 9.12 1.87 15.38
C TRP A 25 10.33 2.36 14.59
N ASP A 26 11.21 1.44 14.25
CA ASP A 26 12.19 1.67 13.20
C ASP A 26 11.49 1.69 11.84
N VAL A 27 11.88 2.62 10.97
CA VAL A 27 11.19 2.85 9.70
C VAL A 27 12.16 2.75 8.53
N ALA A 28 11.87 1.86 7.60
CA ALA A 28 12.43 1.85 6.25
C ALA A 28 11.35 2.26 5.24
N ALA A 29 11.71 3.05 4.24
CA ALA A 29 10.77 3.52 3.23
C ALA A 29 11.37 3.47 1.82
N VAL A 30 10.58 2.97 0.87
CA VAL A 30 10.97 2.83 -0.53
C VAL A 30 10.25 3.86 -1.40
N ALA A 31 11.01 4.53 -2.26
CA ALA A 31 10.47 5.36 -3.34
C ALA A 31 11.35 5.25 -4.59
N ARG A 32 10.81 5.63 -5.76
CA ARG A 32 11.58 5.62 -7.02
C ARG A 32 12.54 6.79 -7.17
N SER A 33 12.31 7.88 -6.46
CA SER A 33 13.18 9.08 -6.55
C SER A 33 13.89 9.33 -5.24
N GLN A 34 15.19 9.69 -5.33
CA GLN A 34 16.01 10.06 -4.19
C GLN A 34 15.40 11.25 -3.44
N GLU A 35 14.92 12.28 -4.15
CA GLU A 35 14.26 13.44 -3.53
C GLU A 35 13.11 13.04 -2.59
N THR A 36 12.32 12.02 -2.97
CA THR A 36 11.22 11.55 -2.11
C THR A 36 11.74 10.85 -0.86
N VAL A 37 12.81 10.09 -1.01
CA VAL A 37 13.50 9.40 0.08
C VAL A 37 14.10 10.43 1.05
N ASP A 38 14.83 11.43 0.53
CA ASP A 38 15.48 12.46 1.33
C ASP A 38 14.46 13.25 2.17
N LYS A 39 13.34 13.66 1.57
CA LYS A 39 12.25 14.35 2.29
C LYS A 39 11.64 13.52 3.42
N LEU A 40 11.64 12.20 3.29
CA LEU A 40 11.16 11.32 4.36
C LEU A 40 12.20 11.22 5.47
N THR A 41 13.46 10.98 5.14
CA THR A 41 14.53 10.83 6.14
C THR A 41 14.84 12.14 6.88
N GLU A 42 14.70 13.30 6.23
CA GLU A 42 14.75 14.61 6.90
C GLU A 42 13.64 14.78 7.95
N ARG A 43 12.43 14.24 7.66
CA ARG A 43 11.27 14.36 8.55
C ARG A 43 11.27 13.32 9.66
N ILE A 44 11.80 12.12 9.41
CA ILE A 44 11.88 11.01 10.37
C ILE A 44 13.36 10.72 10.65
N PRO A 45 13.95 11.32 11.69
CA PRO A 45 15.35 11.05 12.05
C PRO A 45 15.56 9.55 12.34
N GLY A 46 16.59 8.97 11.75
CA GLY A 46 16.91 7.55 11.88
C GLY A 46 16.17 6.61 10.92
N ALA A 47 15.28 7.13 10.09
CA ALA A 47 14.65 6.31 9.06
C ALA A 47 15.64 5.92 7.95
N LEU A 48 15.51 4.68 7.46
CA LEU A 48 16.25 4.18 6.32
C LEU A 48 15.49 4.47 5.01
N GLY A 49 16.02 5.38 4.22
CA GLY A 49 15.47 5.69 2.90
C GLY A 49 16.11 4.85 1.81
N LEU A 50 15.31 4.23 0.96
CA LEU A 50 15.76 3.32 -0.10
C LEU A 50 15.16 3.70 -1.46
N THR A 51 16.02 3.88 -2.46
CA THR A 51 15.56 4.09 -3.83
C THR A 51 15.40 2.72 -4.52
N ALA A 52 14.15 2.39 -4.91
CA ALA A 52 13.84 1.15 -5.61
C ALA A 52 12.52 1.26 -6.40
N ASP A 53 12.38 0.43 -7.43
CA ASP A 53 11.12 0.22 -8.14
C ASP A 53 10.34 -0.92 -7.46
N ALA A 54 9.23 -0.56 -6.84
CA ALA A 54 8.36 -1.52 -6.15
C ALA A 54 7.60 -2.49 -7.10
N THR A 55 7.78 -2.38 -8.42
CA THR A 55 7.27 -3.36 -9.40
C THR A 55 8.31 -4.44 -9.74
N ASP A 56 9.52 -4.28 -9.23
CA ASP A 56 10.64 -5.22 -9.40
C ASP A 56 10.82 -6.04 -8.11
N PRO A 57 10.58 -7.37 -8.15
CA PRO A 57 10.65 -8.19 -6.95
C PRO A 57 12.06 -8.29 -6.36
N ASP A 58 13.11 -8.18 -7.18
CA ASP A 58 14.49 -8.26 -6.70
C ASP A 58 14.86 -6.98 -5.94
N GLN A 59 14.44 -5.80 -6.44
CA GLN A 59 14.64 -4.54 -5.73
C GLN A 59 13.84 -4.46 -4.43
N VAL A 60 12.62 -5.03 -4.39
CA VAL A 60 11.84 -5.12 -3.15
C VAL A 60 12.50 -6.08 -2.16
N ALA A 61 13.06 -7.20 -2.63
CA ALA A 61 13.80 -8.15 -1.79
C ALA A 61 15.06 -7.51 -1.19
N ASP A 62 15.82 -6.77 -1.99
CA ASP A 62 17.00 -6.02 -1.54
C ASP A 62 16.63 -4.96 -0.50
N ALA A 63 15.52 -4.26 -0.69
CA ALA A 63 15.03 -3.28 0.29
C ALA A 63 14.64 -3.94 1.62
N ALA A 64 13.96 -5.09 1.58
CA ALA A 64 13.62 -5.87 2.77
C ALA A 64 14.87 -6.39 3.49
N ALA A 65 15.86 -6.88 2.75
CA ALA A 65 17.12 -7.33 3.31
C ALA A 65 17.91 -6.20 3.98
N LYS A 66 17.98 -5.01 3.35
CA LYS A 66 18.62 -3.82 3.91
C LYS A 66 17.93 -3.34 5.18
N ALA A 67 16.59 -3.28 5.19
CA ALA A 67 15.82 -2.90 6.39
C ALA A 67 16.09 -3.86 7.55
N ARG A 68 16.07 -5.17 7.30
CA ARG A 68 16.38 -6.18 8.31
C ARG A 68 17.83 -6.10 8.78
N SER A 69 18.78 -5.84 7.90
CA SER A 69 20.21 -5.69 8.26
C SER A 69 20.45 -4.47 9.13
N GLU A 70 19.77 -3.36 8.85
CA GLU A 70 19.91 -2.10 9.58
C GLU A 70 19.30 -2.19 10.99
N PHE A 71 18.08 -2.73 11.08
CA PHE A 71 17.26 -2.67 12.30
C PHE A 71 17.15 -4.00 13.06
N GLY A 72 17.67 -5.09 12.51
CA GLY A 72 17.71 -6.41 13.15
C GLY A 72 16.45 -7.26 12.97
N SER A 73 15.31 -6.67 12.66
CA SER A 73 14.06 -7.40 12.36
C SER A 73 13.28 -6.73 11.24
N LEU A 74 12.26 -7.40 10.75
CA LEU A 74 11.26 -6.87 9.83
C LEU A 74 9.89 -7.41 10.28
N ASP A 75 9.07 -6.54 10.87
CA ASP A 75 7.84 -6.94 11.55
C ASP A 75 6.58 -6.64 10.73
N LEU A 76 6.65 -5.58 9.92
CA LEU A 76 5.54 -5.11 9.10
C LEU A 76 6.06 -4.61 7.74
N ILE A 77 5.47 -5.10 6.65
CA ILE A 77 5.66 -4.53 5.32
C ILE A 77 4.31 -4.02 4.83
N VAL A 78 4.25 -2.75 4.44
CA VAL A 78 3.04 -2.10 3.92
C VAL A 78 3.26 -1.71 2.46
N ASN A 79 2.37 -2.15 1.58
CA ASN A 79 2.36 -1.67 0.21
C ASN A 79 1.30 -0.56 0.05
N ALA A 80 1.78 0.68 0.00
CA ALA A 80 1.00 1.89 -0.24
C ALA A 80 1.25 2.50 -1.64
N VAL A 81 1.83 1.72 -2.55
CA VAL A 81 2.09 2.16 -3.92
C VAL A 81 0.76 2.23 -4.69
N SER A 82 0.55 3.35 -5.34
CA SER A 82 -0.57 3.58 -6.24
C SER A 82 -0.04 4.11 -7.56
N PRO A 83 -0.58 3.72 -8.72
CA PRO A 83 -0.21 4.32 -9.98
C PRO A 83 -0.52 5.81 -9.94
N GLY A 84 0.36 6.59 -10.55
CA GLY A 84 0.12 8.02 -10.75
C GLY A 84 -1.03 8.24 -11.74
N MET A 85 -1.56 9.47 -11.78
CA MET A 85 -2.31 9.88 -12.96
C MET A 85 -1.36 9.92 -14.17
N ARG A 86 -1.83 9.47 -15.32
CA ARG A 86 -1.11 9.72 -16.57
C ARG A 86 -1.20 11.20 -16.90
N SER A 87 -0.21 11.70 -17.63
CA SER A 87 -0.19 13.09 -18.12
C SER A 87 -1.33 13.38 -19.11
N GLN A 88 -1.83 12.34 -19.76
CA GLN A 88 -2.98 12.37 -20.66
C GLN A 88 -3.95 11.25 -20.29
N GLY A 89 -5.25 11.48 -20.49
CA GLY A 89 -6.30 10.50 -20.21
C GLY A 89 -7.00 10.68 -18.87
N GLN A 90 -7.96 9.79 -18.61
CA GLN A 90 -8.76 9.81 -17.38
C GLN A 90 -8.16 8.87 -16.34
N PHE A 91 -8.30 9.22 -15.07
CA PHE A 91 -7.91 8.30 -13.98
C PHE A 91 -8.70 7.00 -14.05
N GLY A 92 -7.99 5.89 -14.06
CA GLY A 92 -8.59 4.56 -14.12
C GLY A 92 -8.69 3.97 -15.52
N GLY A 93 -8.25 4.70 -16.55
CA GLY A 93 -8.13 4.23 -17.94
C GLY A 93 -9.26 4.67 -18.86
N GLY A 94 -10.30 5.35 -18.36
CA GLY A 94 -11.43 5.82 -19.16
C GLY A 94 -12.43 4.74 -19.61
N PRO A 95 -13.46 5.13 -20.38
CA PRO A 95 -14.41 4.20 -20.98
C PRO A 95 -13.72 3.17 -21.88
N LEU A 96 -14.18 1.92 -21.88
CA LEU A 96 -13.52 0.84 -22.67
C LEU A 96 -13.47 1.12 -24.18
N LEU A 97 -14.40 1.91 -24.72
CA LEU A 97 -14.37 2.31 -26.12
C LEU A 97 -13.24 3.30 -26.46
N GLU A 98 -12.70 3.96 -25.46
CA GLU A 98 -11.67 5.01 -25.58
C GLU A 98 -10.33 4.58 -24.95
N SER A 99 -10.39 3.58 -24.06
CA SER A 99 -9.23 3.06 -23.34
C SER A 99 -8.24 2.38 -24.28
N THR A 100 -6.97 2.64 -24.07
CA THR A 100 -5.87 2.07 -24.84
C THR A 100 -5.19 0.92 -24.09
N LEU A 101 -4.38 0.14 -24.81
CA LEU A 101 -3.52 -0.88 -24.19
C LEU A 101 -2.55 -0.23 -23.17
N ASP A 102 -2.05 0.97 -23.45
CA ASP A 102 -1.19 1.70 -22.51
C ASP A 102 -1.91 2.08 -21.21
N ASP A 103 -3.22 2.39 -21.29
CA ASP A 103 -4.03 2.61 -20.08
C ASP A 103 -4.20 1.32 -19.28
N PHE A 104 -4.42 0.21 -19.95
CA PHE A 104 -4.50 -1.10 -19.31
C PHE A 104 -3.16 -1.48 -18.66
N GLU A 105 -2.04 -1.33 -19.36
CA GLU A 105 -0.70 -1.59 -18.83
C GLU A 105 -0.43 -0.73 -17.58
N HIS A 106 -0.78 0.55 -17.61
CA HIS A 106 -0.54 1.46 -16.49
C HIS A 106 -1.43 1.16 -15.27
N TYR A 107 -2.74 0.95 -15.48
CA TYR A 107 -3.69 0.84 -14.38
C TYR A 107 -3.97 -0.60 -13.93
N ALA A 108 -3.77 -1.60 -14.79
CA ALA A 108 -3.94 -3.00 -14.45
C ALA A 108 -2.61 -3.71 -14.25
N THR A 109 -1.80 -3.83 -15.29
CA THR A 109 -0.58 -4.66 -15.27
C THR A 109 0.44 -4.15 -14.25
N GLN A 110 0.72 -2.86 -14.20
CA GLN A 110 1.67 -2.29 -13.25
C GLN A 110 1.21 -2.46 -11.80
N VAL A 111 -0.10 -2.35 -11.54
CA VAL A 111 -0.66 -2.57 -10.20
C VAL A 111 -0.47 -4.01 -9.76
N ILE A 112 -0.82 -4.98 -10.63
CA ILE A 112 -0.70 -6.40 -10.32
C ILE A 112 0.78 -6.79 -10.13
N ARG A 113 1.68 -6.29 -10.99
CA ARG A 113 3.14 -6.52 -10.85
C ARG A 113 3.68 -5.99 -9.53
N ASN A 114 3.29 -4.78 -9.13
CA ASN A 114 3.69 -4.22 -7.84
C ASN A 114 3.22 -5.09 -6.66
N VAL A 115 1.96 -5.52 -6.66
CA VAL A 115 1.44 -6.38 -5.59
C VAL A 115 2.11 -7.75 -5.58
N TYR A 116 2.39 -8.32 -6.76
CA TYR A 116 3.14 -9.57 -6.86
C TYR A 116 4.56 -9.42 -6.32
N ALA A 117 5.28 -8.35 -6.68
CA ALA A 117 6.62 -8.08 -6.18
C ALA A 117 6.63 -7.93 -4.66
N PHE A 118 5.70 -7.14 -4.12
CA PHE A 118 5.51 -6.96 -2.68
C PHE A 118 5.27 -8.29 -1.95
N LEU A 119 4.32 -9.10 -2.42
CA LEU A 119 3.97 -10.36 -1.77
C LEU A 119 5.09 -11.40 -1.91
N SER A 120 5.67 -11.53 -3.11
CA SER A 120 6.74 -12.49 -3.37
C SER A 120 7.99 -12.20 -2.55
N ALA A 121 8.48 -10.97 -2.59
CA ALA A 121 9.68 -10.58 -1.85
C ALA A 121 9.43 -10.51 -0.34
N GLY A 122 8.34 -9.89 0.09
CA GLY A 122 8.00 -9.73 1.50
C GLY A 122 7.76 -11.06 2.21
N SER A 123 7.03 -11.99 1.57
CA SER A 123 6.79 -13.31 2.17
C SER A 123 8.07 -14.14 2.30
N ARG A 124 8.99 -14.08 1.33
CA ARG A 124 10.30 -14.74 1.44
C ARG A 124 11.12 -14.16 2.59
N ALA A 125 11.23 -12.83 2.67
CA ALA A 125 11.98 -12.17 3.72
C ALA A 125 11.47 -12.52 5.13
N LEU A 126 10.14 -12.49 5.35
CA LEU A 126 9.53 -12.84 6.63
C LEU A 126 9.63 -14.33 6.95
N LYS A 127 9.50 -15.20 5.95
CA LYS A 127 9.68 -16.65 6.11
C LYS A 127 11.11 -17.00 6.48
N GLU A 128 12.09 -16.40 5.82
CA GLU A 128 13.53 -16.61 6.11
C GLU A 128 13.91 -16.08 7.50
N GLN A 129 13.26 -15.02 7.95
CA GLN A 129 13.43 -14.50 9.31
C GLN A 129 12.93 -15.49 10.36
N GLY A 130 11.85 -16.22 10.10
CA GLY A 130 11.32 -17.28 10.94
C GLY A 130 10.50 -16.83 12.16
N SER A 131 10.42 -15.54 12.45
CA SER A 131 9.64 -14.96 13.56
C SER A 131 8.20 -14.59 13.18
N GLY A 132 7.79 -14.86 11.92
CA GLY A 132 6.53 -14.36 11.37
C GLY A 132 6.62 -12.88 10.98
N GLY A 133 5.47 -12.23 10.87
CA GLY A 133 5.36 -10.82 10.50
C GLY A 133 4.05 -10.49 9.83
N ARG A 134 3.95 -9.28 9.23
CA ARG A 134 2.70 -8.79 8.63
C ARG A 134 2.95 -8.21 7.26
N LEU A 135 2.05 -8.53 6.32
CA LEU A 135 2.00 -7.97 4.98
C LEU A 135 0.65 -7.28 4.80
N ILE A 136 0.64 -5.96 4.64
CA ILE A 136 -0.59 -5.20 4.45
C ILE A 136 -0.57 -4.56 3.07
N GLN A 137 -1.51 -5.01 2.21
CA GLN A 137 -1.76 -4.40 0.91
C GLN A 137 -2.86 -3.36 1.05
N ILE A 138 -2.59 -2.13 0.62
CA ILE A 138 -3.59 -1.08 0.54
C ILE A 138 -4.14 -1.02 -0.89
N THR A 139 -5.46 -0.95 -1.01
CA THR A 139 -6.17 -0.80 -2.29
C THR A 139 -7.36 0.14 -2.13
N GLY A 140 -8.06 0.43 -3.23
CA GLY A 140 -9.28 1.23 -3.21
C GLY A 140 -10.55 0.39 -3.39
N GLY A 141 -11.73 1.02 -3.31
CA GLY A 141 -13.05 0.41 -3.51
C GLY A 141 -13.22 -0.29 -4.85
N SER A 142 -12.40 0.07 -5.85
CA SER A 142 -12.37 -0.63 -7.15
C SER A 142 -11.91 -2.08 -7.06
N SER A 143 -11.40 -2.54 -5.93
CA SER A 143 -11.14 -3.98 -5.68
C SER A 143 -12.42 -4.77 -5.35
N ARG A 144 -13.52 -4.09 -5.12
CA ARG A 144 -14.83 -4.69 -4.76
C ARG A 144 -15.92 -4.40 -5.78
N ARG A 145 -15.84 -3.26 -6.47
CA ARG A 145 -16.77 -2.86 -7.53
C ARG A 145 -16.05 -2.18 -8.68
N ALA A 146 -16.42 -2.52 -9.90
CA ALA A 146 -16.00 -1.78 -11.07
C ALA A 146 -17.00 -0.65 -11.35
N LEU A 147 -16.48 0.52 -11.70
CA LEU A 147 -17.28 1.66 -12.10
C LEU A 147 -17.06 1.96 -13.61
N PRO A 148 -18.07 2.51 -14.30
CA PRO A 148 -17.89 3.00 -15.67
C PRO A 148 -16.67 3.93 -15.78
N GLY A 149 -15.87 3.78 -16.83
CA GLY A 149 -14.65 4.56 -17.03
C GLY A 149 -13.46 4.17 -16.17
N LYS A 150 -13.54 3.10 -15.37
CA LYS A 150 -12.46 2.62 -14.49
C LYS A 150 -12.16 1.12 -14.66
N GLY A 151 -12.46 0.56 -15.84
CA GLY A 151 -12.25 -0.87 -16.12
C GLY A 151 -10.82 -1.33 -15.90
N PRO A 152 -9.79 -0.73 -16.52
CA PRO A 152 -8.39 -1.09 -16.31
C PRO A 152 -7.95 -1.00 -14.85
N TRP A 153 -8.32 0.07 -14.15
CA TRP A 153 -8.05 0.23 -12.71
C TRP A 153 -8.70 -0.86 -11.86
N ALA A 154 -9.98 -1.16 -12.12
CA ALA A 154 -10.69 -2.22 -11.42
C ALA A 154 -10.04 -3.58 -11.66
N ALA A 155 -9.60 -3.90 -12.89
CA ALA A 155 -8.89 -5.14 -13.20
C ALA A 155 -7.62 -5.30 -12.35
N GLY A 156 -6.83 -4.25 -12.23
CA GLY A 156 -5.66 -4.23 -11.34
C GLY A 156 -6.01 -4.43 -9.86
N ALA A 157 -7.04 -3.73 -9.39
CA ALA A 157 -7.48 -3.78 -8.01
C ALA A 157 -8.10 -5.15 -7.62
N PHE A 158 -8.92 -5.76 -8.49
CA PHE A 158 -9.42 -7.12 -8.30
C PHE A 158 -8.30 -8.17 -8.35
N GLY A 159 -7.33 -8.01 -9.27
CA GLY A 159 -6.14 -8.87 -9.32
C GLY A 159 -5.32 -8.79 -8.04
N SER A 160 -5.15 -7.59 -7.49
CA SER A 160 -4.50 -7.38 -6.19
C SER A 160 -5.22 -8.12 -5.06
N ARG A 161 -6.55 -8.04 -5.03
CA ARG A 161 -7.37 -8.76 -4.04
C ARG A 161 -7.21 -10.26 -4.15
N ALA A 162 -7.20 -10.81 -5.38
CA ALA A 162 -6.99 -12.24 -5.58
C ALA A 162 -5.62 -12.71 -5.07
N LEU A 163 -4.54 -11.96 -5.34
CA LEU A 163 -3.20 -12.28 -4.87
C LEU A 163 -3.09 -12.27 -3.34
N ILE A 164 -3.66 -11.27 -2.68
CA ILE A 164 -3.60 -11.20 -1.21
C ILE A 164 -4.45 -12.30 -0.55
N GLN A 165 -5.57 -12.72 -1.16
CA GLN A 165 -6.39 -13.83 -0.66
C GLN A 165 -5.62 -15.15 -0.70
N ALA A 166 -4.91 -15.44 -1.78
CA ALA A 166 -4.05 -16.62 -1.87
C ALA A 166 -2.93 -16.56 -0.82
N ALA A 167 -2.20 -15.44 -0.78
CA ALA A 167 -1.11 -15.21 0.18
C ALA A 167 -1.57 -15.37 1.64
N ALA A 168 -2.76 -14.89 1.99
CA ALA A 168 -3.29 -15.01 3.35
C ALA A 168 -3.45 -16.46 3.82
N LEU A 169 -3.80 -17.38 2.92
CA LEU A 169 -3.92 -18.80 3.24
C LEU A 169 -2.56 -19.51 3.24
N GLU A 170 -1.71 -19.21 2.25
CA GLU A 170 -0.40 -19.84 2.08
C GLU A 170 0.59 -19.47 3.19
N LEU A 171 0.47 -18.25 3.75
CA LEU A 171 1.44 -17.71 4.70
C LEU A 171 1.08 -17.97 6.16
N ARG A 172 -0.17 -18.32 6.48
CA ARG A 172 -0.61 -18.64 7.85
C ARG A 172 0.23 -19.70 8.54
N PRO A 173 0.62 -20.82 7.91
CA PRO A 173 1.46 -21.83 8.54
C PRO A 173 2.85 -21.33 8.95
N HIS A 174 3.27 -20.19 8.37
CA HIS A 174 4.55 -19.54 8.68
C HIS A 174 4.43 -18.41 9.70
N GLY A 175 3.25 -18.22 10.32
CA GLY A 175 3.01 -17.13 11.26
C GLY A 175 3.00 -15.74 10.60
N ILE A 176 2.76 -15.66 9.30
CA ILE A 176 2.72 -14.40 8.55
C ILE A 176 1.27 -14.01 8.30
N HIS A 177 0.88 -12.84 8.79
CA HIS A 177 -0.45 -12.26 8.60
C HIS A 177 -0.47 -11.42 7.32
N ALA A 178 -1.19 -11.87 6.30
CA ALA A 178 -1.42 -11.09 5.08
C ALA A 178 -2.85 -10.53 5.07
N ALA A 179 -2.98 -9.20 4.99
CA ALA A 179 -4.24 -8.49 5.04
C ALA A 179 -4.40 -7.48 3.90
N LEU A 180 -5.65 -7.30 3.46
CA LEU A 180 -6.07 -6.29 2.50
C LEU A 180 -6.79 -5.15 3.23
N LEU A 181 -6.25 -3.94 3.13
CA LEU A 181 -6.94 -2.72 3.55
C LEU A 181 -7.53 -2.02 2.33
N VAL A 182 -8.85 -2.03 2.24
CA VAL A 182 -9.61 -1.34 1.20
C VAL A 182 -9.97 0.05 1.71
N VAL A 183 -9.35 1.08 1.16
CA VAL A 183 -9.71 2.48 1.42
C VAL A 183 -10.68 2.90 0.32
N ASP A 184 -11.98 2.72 0.57
CA ASP A 184 -13.03 3.11 -0.38
C ASP A 184 -13.38 4.59 -0.17
N ALA A 185 -12.44 5.44 -0.52
CA ALA A 185 -12.50 6.87 -0.31
C ALA A 185 -11.53 7.61 -1.22
N THR A 186 -11.79 8.88 -1.44
CA THR A 186 -10.75 9.82 -1.86
C THR A 186 -9.97 10.27 -0.63
N ILE A 187 -8.66 9.99 -0.61
CA ILE A 187 -7.78 10.35 0.51
C ILE A 187 -7.32 11.80 0.33
N ARG A 188 -7.50 12.63 1.36
CA ARG A 188 -7.00 14.01 1.37
C ARG A 188 -5.47 14.01 1.31
N SER A 189 -4.93 14.64 0.27
CA SER A 189 -3.48 14.73 0.06
C SER A 189 -3.14 15.83 -0.94
N PRO A 190 -1.90 16.28 -1.04
CA PRO A 190 -1.46 17.17 -2.11
C PRO A 190 -1.76 16.63 -3.52
N LYS A 191 -1.73 15.30 -3.71
CA LYS A 191 -2.07 14.65 -4.97
C LYS A 191 -3.54 14.83 -5.36
N THR A 192 -4.44 14.91 -4.40
CA THR A 192 -5.90 14.98 -4.61
C THR A 192 -6.47 16.39 -4.46
N ALA A 193 -5.67 17.35 -4.00
CA ALA A 193 -6.12 18.70 -3.69
C ALA A 193 -6.87 19.41 -4.82
N ASN A 194 -6.46 19.18 -6.09
CA ASN A 194 -7.08 19.85 -7.25
C ASN A 194 -8.53 19.41 -7.51
N TRP A 195 -8.98 18.29 -6.98
CA TRP A 195 -10.34 17.79 -7.19
C TRP A 195 -11.13 17.53 -5.90
N THR A 196 -10.54 17.88 -4.76
CA THR A 196 -11.18 17.73 -3.45
C THR A 196 -11.45 19.06 -2.76
N GLY A 197 -11.12 20.19 -3.40
CA GLY A 197 -11.19 21.52 -2.78
C GLY A 197 -12.58 21.89 -2.23
N ASP A 198 -13.65 21.48 -2.91
CA ASP A 198 -15.04 21.76 -2.52
C ASP A 198 -15.72 20.54 -1.83
N ALA A 199 -14.99 19.46 -1.58
CA ALA A 199 -15.56 18.29 -0.93
C ALA A 199 -15.80 18.56 0.55
N ALA A 200 -16.95 18.09 1.07
CA ALA A 200 -17.24 18.14 2.49
C ALA A 200 -16.17 17.36 3.29
N ASP A 201 -15.85 17.82 4.49
CA ASP A 201 -14.80 17.21 5.31
C ASP A 201 -15.08 15.74 5.62
N ASP A 202 -16.34 15.37 5.78
CA ASP A 202 -16.77 14.01 6.05
C ASP A 202 -16.89 13.12 4.81
N ALA A 203 -16.60 13.64 3.61
CA ALA A 203 -16.56 12.89 2.34
C ALA A 203 -15.15 12.40 1.97
N LEU A 204 -14.14 12.79 2.72
CA LEU A 204 -12.73 12.45 2.46
C LEU A 204 -12.16 11.63 3.62
N ALA A 205 -11.27 10.68 3.27
CA ALA A 205 -10.46 9.99 4.27
C ALA A 205 -9.20 10.78 4.58
N GLU A 206 -8.85 10.90 5.86
CA GLU A 206 -7.58 11.46 6.28
C GLU A 206 -6.48 10.38 6.27
N GLN A 207 -5.28 10.76 5.84
CA GLN A 207 -4.15 9.82 5.78
C GLN A 207 -3.85 9.21 7.15
N GLN A 208 -3.98 10.00 8.21
CA GLN A 208 -3.74 9.56 9.58
C GLN A 208 -4.76 8.52 10.06
N ASP A 209 -6.02 8.62 9.61
CA ASP A 209 -7.05 7.63 9.95
C ASP A 209 -6.77 6.29 9.25
N VAL A 210 -6.29 6.34 8.02
CA VAL A 210 -5.86 5.14 7.30
C VAL A 210 -4.61 4.52 7.96
N ALA A 211 -3.66 5.34 8.45
CA ALA A 211 -2.50 4.85 9.18
C ALA A 211 -2.89 4.13 10.49
N ARG A 212 -3.91 4.64 11.21
CA ARG A 212 -4.49 3.92 12.38
C ARG A 212 -5.14 2.59 12.02
N ALA A 213 -5.77 2.49 10.84
CA ALA A 213 -6.30 1.21 10.37
C ALA A 213 -5.19 0.20 10.06
N VAL A 214 -4.05 0.65 9.51
CA VAL A 214 -2.85 -0.18 9.32
C VAL A 214 -2.32 -0.66 10.68
N GLU A 215 -2.21 0.23 11.66
CA GLU A 215 -1.79 -0.12 13.02
C GLU A 215 -2.69 -1.17 13.66
N TYR A 216 -4.02 -1.01 13.54
CA TYR A 216 -4.96 -2.01 14.04
C TYR A 216 -4.71 -3.39 13.42
N LEU A 217 -4.54 -3.49 12.11
CA LEU A 217 -4.21 -4.74 11.42
C LEU A 217 -2.86 -5.32 11.88
N ALA A 218 -1.87 -4.45 12.08
CA ALA A 218 -0.54 -4.84 12.51
C ALA A 218 -0.48 -5.35 13.96
N SER A 219 -1.37 -4.87 14.83
CA SER A 219 -1.38 -5.21 16.27
C SER A 219 -2.16 -6.48 16.63
N GLN A 220 -2.86 -7.10 15.66
CA GLN A 220 -3.75 -8.24 15.93
C GLN A 220 -3.02 -9.49 16.40
N ALA A 221 -3.61 -10.16 17.38
CA ALA A 221 -3.14 -11.46 17.86
C ALA A 221 -3.40 -12.57 16.81
N PRO A 222 -2.57 -13.62 16.76
CA PRO A 222 -2.73 -14.72 15.80
C PRO A 222 -4.07 -15.46 15.85
N THR A 223 -4.79 -15.34 16.96
CA THR A 223 -6.11 -15.96 17.15
C THR A 223 -7.26 -15.23 16.49
N ALA A 224 -7.03 -13.98 15.99
CA ALA A 224 -8.09 -13.13 15.45
C ALA A 224 -7.56 -12.20 14.34
N TRP A 225 -6.97 -12.77 13.29
CA TRP A 225 -6.50 -11.99 12.15
C TRP A 225 -7.62 -11.56 11.22
N THR A 226 -7.71 -10.27 10.95
CA THR A 226 -8.57 -9.70 9.90
C THR A 226 -7.89 -9.88 8.55
N HIS A 227 -8.55 -10.61 7.65
CA HIS A 227 -8.03 -10.79 6.28
C HIS A 227 -8.31 -9.59 5.37
N GLU A 228 -9.51 -9.01 5.48
CA GLU A 228 -9.93 -7.85 4.69
C GLU A 228 -10.65 -6.84 5.59
N MET A 229 -10.21 -5.59 5.52
CA MET A 229 -10.83 -4.45 6.21
C MET A 229 -11.19 -3.40 5.18
N VAL A 230 -12.38 -2.82 5.29
CA VAL A 230 -12.85 -1.71 4.47
C VAL A 230 -13.03 -0.49 5.36
N VAL A 231 -12.48 0.64 4.93
CA VAL A 231 -12.69 1.94 5.57
C VAL A 231 -13.30 2.91 4.57
N THR A 232 -14.34 3.62 5.01
CA THR A 232 -15.08 4.63 4.23
C THR A 232 -15.28 5.87 5.08
N PRO A 233 -15.33 7.08 4.49
CA PRO A 233 -15.74 8.28 5.19
C PRO A 233 -17.21 8.20 5.59
N LYS A 234 -17.60 8.93 6.63
CA LYS A 234 -18.99 9.02 7.10
C LYS A 234 -19.95 9.53 6.01
N GLY A 235 -19.46 10.45 5.17
CA GLY A 235 -20.26 11.06 4.09
C GLY A 235 -20.36 10.18 2.82
N ASP A 236 -19.80 8.98 2.79
CA ASP A 236 -19.96 8.08 1.66
C ASP A 236 -21.40 7.54 1.61
N THR A 237 -21.91 7.38 0.39
CA THR A 237 -23.28 6.90 0.13
C THR A 237 -23.34 5.41 -0.15
N TRP A 238 -22.20 4.73 -0.13
CA TRP A 238 -22.09 3.30 -0.41
C TRP A 238 -21.17 2.60 0.59
N THR A 239 -21.60 1.43 1.06
CA THR A 239 -20.77 0.50 1.82
C THR A 239 -20.73 -0.86 1.11
N PRO A 240 -19.60 -1.57 1.10
CA PRO A 240 -19.48 -2.88 0.46
C PRO A 240 -20.29 -3.97 1.15
#